data_19a81b334714f72fc10cb13ae98735b1
#
_entry.id   19a81b334714f72fc10cb13ae98735b1
#
_cell.length_a   1.000
_cell.length_b   1.000
_cell.length_c   1.000
_cell.angle_alpha   90.00
_cell.angle_beta   90.00
_cell.angle_gamma   90.00
#
_symmetry.space_group_name_H-M   'P 1'
#
loop_
_entity.id
_entity.type
_entity.pdbx_description
1 polymer ?
#
loop_
_entity_poly.entity_id
_entity_poly.type
_entity_poly.pdbx_seq_one_letter_code
_entity_poly.pdbx_strand_id
1 'polypeptide(L)'
;MNKKIIILPIIVSIIVAVVCFCTYEKHENTGKIENIVYENLEKGVEEYPEEELLGRIRIDKINLEAPIKEGSNQEVLKSYVGHIEDTAIYDGNVCLAAHNRGNEYSYFARLNELKKGDDIVYENTYGTKRYKVETSQAILETDWSLLENSSENKITLITCIANRPNQRLCVQAVEI
;
A
#
# COMPACT_ATOMS: atom_id res chain seq x y z
N MET A 1 69.22 -34.98 -13.52
CA MET A 1 68.52 -33.70 -13.20
C MET A 1 67.03 -33.94 -13.16
N ASN A 2 66.41 -33.76 -11.99
CA ASN A 2 65.06 -34.24 -11.73
C ASN A 2 63.97 -33.38 -12.40
N LYS A 3 63.36 -33.87 -13.48
CA LYS A 3 62.19 -33.27 -14.14
C LYS A 3 60.95 -33.12 -13.20
N LYS A 4 60.96 -33.82 -12.06
CA LYS A 4 59.85 -33.76 -11.08
C LYS A 4 59.77 -32.47 -10.26
N ILE A 5 60.88 -31.70 -10.12
CA ILE A 5 60.93 -30.50 -9.28
C ILE A 5 60.27 -29.27 -9.98
N ILE A 6 60.20 -29.28 -11.33
CA ILE A 6 59.68 -28.15 -12.10
C ILE A 6 58.16 -28.25 -12.28
N ILE A 7 57.55 -29.43 -12.24
CA ILE A 7 56.14 -29.67 -12.48
C ILE A 7 55.27 -29.18 -11.31
N LEU A 8 55.75 -29.33 -10.07
CA LEU A 8 55.01 -28.98 -8.86
C LEU A 8 54.66 -27.47 -8.77
N PRO A 9 55.59 -26.52 -9.01
CA PRO A 9 55.28 -25.09 -8.96
C PRO A 9 54.36 -24.65 -10.10
N ILE A 10 54.41 -25.30 -11.25
CA ILE A 10 53.50 -25.02 -12.38
C ILE A 10 52.07 -25.44 -12.04
N ILE A 11 51.89 -26.62 -11.45
CA ILE A 11 50.56 -27.10 -11.02
C ILE A 11 49.97 -26.18 -9.95
N VAL A 12 50.76 -25.76 -8.96
CA VAL A 12 50.31 -24.82 -7.91
C VAL A 12 49.90 -23.48 -8.51
N SER A 13 50.66 -22.93 -9.46
CA SER A 13 50.33 -21.69 -10.15
C SER A 13 49.01 -21.79 -10.93
N ILE A 14 48.73 -22.89 -11.61
CA ILE A 14 47.50 -23.12 -12.33
C ILE A 14 46.30 -23.22 -11.36
N ILE A 15 46.44 -23.92 -10.23
CA ILE A 15 45.41 -24.05 -9.22
C ILE A 15 45.06 -22.67 -8.63
N VAL A 16 46.05 -21.85 -8.31
CA VAL A 16 45.85 -20.49 -7.79
C VAL A 16 45.12 -19.62 -8.82
N ALA A 17 45.53 -19.70 -10.07
CA ALA A 17 44.87 -18.95 -11.16
C ALA A 17 43.40 -19.36 -11.33
N VAL A 18 43.09 -20.66 -11.28
CA VAL A 18 41.71 -21.17 -11.39
C VAL A 18 40.87 -20.75 -10.18
N VAL A 19 41.42 -20.82 -8.98
CA VAL A 19 40.72 -20.38 -7.75
C VAL A 19 40.45 -18.86 -7.81
N CYS A 20 41.42 -18.04 -8.19
CA CYS A 20 41.25 -16.61 -8.36
C CYS A 20 40.19 -16.27 -9.44
N PHE A 21 40.19 -17.00 -10.54
CA PHE A 21 39.21 -16.81 -11.61
C PHE A 21 37.77 -17.16 -11.13
N CYS A 22 37.62 -18.31 -10.46
CA CYS A 22 36.34 -18.72 -9.89
C CYS A 22 35.82 -17.77 -8.80
N THR A 23 36.71 -17.20 -7.97
CA THR A 23 36.31 -16.20 -6.97
C THR A 23 35.95 -14.86 -7.60
N TYR A 24 36.63 -14.46 -8.67
CA TYR A 24 36.33 -13.26 -9.43
C TYR A 24 34.95 -13.35 -10.11
N GLU A 25 34.66 -14.44 -10.85
CA GLU A 25 33.34 -14.65 -11.46
C GLU A 25 32.22 -14.70 -10.42
N LYS A 26 32.46 -15.33 -9.26
CA LYS A 26 31.47 -15.38 -8.18
C LYS A 26 31.17 -13.98 -7.62
N HIS A 27 32.20 -13.14 -7.47
CA HIS A 27 32.03 -11.77 -6.98
C HIS A 27 31.29 -10.88 -7.99
N GLU A 28 31.59 -11.02 -9.30
CA GLU A 28 30.90 -10.28 -10.36
C GLU A 28 29.42 -10.68 -10.49
N ASN A 29 29.12 -11.98 -10.38
CA ASN A 29 27.74 -12.46 -10.40
C ASN A 29 26.94 -12.03 -9.17
N THR A 30 27.56 -11.97 -8.00
CA THR A 30 26.91 -11.49 -6.77
C THR A 30 26.53 -10.01 -6.90
N GLY A 31 27.46 -9.18 -7.40
CA GLY A 31 27.19 -7.76 -7.64
C GLY A 31 26.10 -7.50 -8.68
N LYS A 32 26.01 -8.35 -9.74
CA LYS A 32 24.91 -8.26 -10.71
C LYS A 32 23.57 -8.64 -10.11
N ILE A 33 23.51 -9.67 -9.28
CA ILE A 33 22.28 -10.11 -8.61
C ILE A 33 21.82 -9.03 -7.61
N GLU A 34 22.74 -8.48 -6.81
CA GLU A 34 22.41 -7.38 -5.90
C GLU A 34 21.86 -6.17 -6.66
N ASN A 35 22.50 -5.74 -7.74
CA ASN A 35 22.03 -4.62 -8.55
C ASN A 35 20.66 -4.88 -9.19
N ILE A 36 20.38 -6.11 -9.67
CA ILE A 36 19.08 -6.49 -10.21
C ILE A 36 18.02 -6.51 -9.10
N VAL A 37 18.36 -6.95 -7.89
CA VAL A 37 17.47 -6.96 -6.75
C VAL A 37 17.17 -5.53 -6.30
N TYR A 38 18.16 -4.65 -6.20
CA TYR A 38 17.95 -3.22 -5.90
C TYR A 38 17.13 -2.52 -6.99
N GLU A 39 17.44 -2.73 -8.27
CA GLU A 39 16.68 -2.14 -9.39
C GLU A 39 15.23 -2.65 -9.44
N ASN A 40 14.98 -3.91 -9.07
CA ASN A 40 13.61 -4.44 -8.98
C ASN A 40 12.89 -4.02 -7.70
N LEU A 41 13.60 -3.74 -6.61
CA LEU A 41 13.04 -3.14 -5.40
C LEU A 41 12.68 -1.67 -5.63
N GLU A 42 13.50 -0.92 -6.35
CA GLU A 42 13.20 0.47 -6.73
C GLU A 42 12.04 0.55 -7.74
N LYS A 43 11.89 -0.42 -8.65
CA LYS A 43 10.75 -0.48 -9.59
C LYS A 43 9.45 -0.99 -8.96
N GLY A 44 9.52 -1.58 -7.77
CA GLY A 44 8.35 -2.08 -7.02
C GLY A 44 7.77 -1.10 -6.01
N VAL A 45 8.47 -0.01 -5.72
CA VAL A 45 7.97 1.11 -4.93
C VAL A 45 7.73 2.24 -5.91
N GLU A 46 6.52 2.36 -6.47
CA GLU A 46 6.07 3.65 -6.99
C GLU A 46 6.10 4.61 -5.80
N GLU A 47 7.18 5.37 -5.68
CA GLU A 47 7.33 6.47 -4.74
C GLU A 47 6.35 7.55 -5.22
N TYR A 48 5.14 7.50 -4.67
CA TYR A 48 4.16 8.55 -4.90
C TYR A 48 4.75 9.86 -4.39
N PRO A 49 4.73 10.95 -5.17
CA PRO A 49 5.22 12.23 -4.70
C PRO A 49 4.42 12.59 -3.43
N GLU A 50 5.09 12.57 -2.27
CA GLU A 50 4.46 12.84 -0.96
C GLU A 50 3.76 14.20 -0.91
N GLU A 51 4.19 15.14 -1.75
CA GLU A 51 3.64 16.50 -1.85
C GLU A 51 2.17 16.56 -2.34
N GLU A 52 1.64 15.46 -2.94
CA GLU A 52 0.26 15.42 -3.44
C GLU A 52 -0.69 14.57 -2.56
N LEU A 53 -0.19 13.95 -1.51
CA LEU A 53 -1.00 13.09 -0.64
C LEU A 53 -1.67 13.90 0.45
N LEU A 54 -2.95 13.62 0.70
CA LEU A 54 -3.67 14.14 1.86
C LEU A 54 -3.28 13.44 3.16
N GLY A 55 -2.90 12.17 3.09
CA GLY A 55 -2.58 11.36 4.25
C GLY A 55 -2.58 9.86 3.97
N ARG A 56 -2.79 9.09 5.02
CA ARG A 56 -2.86 7.62 4.98
C ARG A 56 -4.00 7.09 5.82
N ILE A 57 -4.54 5.94 5.44
CA ILE A 57 -5.48 5.15 6.24
C ILE A 57 -4.89 3.78 6.54
N ARG A 58 -5.05 3.31 7.79
CA ARG A 58 -4.66 1.98 8.20
C ARG A 58 -5.78 1.27 8.95
N ILE A 59 -6.03 0.01 8.56
CA ILE A 59 -7.04 -0.86 9.19
C ILE A 59 -6.43 -2.25 9.34
N ASP A 60 -5.84 -2.52 10.50
CA ASP A 60 -5.05 -3.74 10.74
C ASP A 60 -5.87 -5.02 10.52
N LYS A 61 -7.15 -5.02 10.91
CA LYS A 61 -8.03 -6.18 10.77
C LYS A 61 -8.12 -6.73 9.34
N ILE A 62 -8.09 -5.85 8.35
CA ILE A 62 -8.18 -6.23 6.93
C ILE A 62 -6.84 -6.12 6.22
N ASN A 63 -5.76 -5.89 6.97
CA ASN A 63 -4.40 -5.70 6.47
C ASN A 63 -4.35 -4.59 5.40
N LEU A 64 -5.03 -3.48 5.69
CA LEU A 64 -5.05 -2.30 4.83
C LEU A 64 -4.10 -1.24 5.35
N GLU A 65 -3.22 -0.78 4.48
CA GLU A 65 -2.50 0.48 4.59
C GLU A 65 -2.49 1.11 3.19
N ALA A 66 -2.97 2.35 3.08
CA ALA A 66 -3.15 2.98 1.78
C ALA A 66 -2.95 4.50 1.84
N PRO A 67 -2.34 5.09 0.80
CA PRO A 67 -2.24 6.53 0.63
C PRO A 67 -3.60 7.12 0.22
N ILE A 68 -3.86 8.35 0.70
CA ILE A 68 -5.08 9.09 0.39
C ILE A 68 -4.73 10.29 -0.48
N LYS A 69 -5.48 10.49 -1.56
CA LYS A 69 -5.39 11.65 -2.45
C LYS A 69 -6.74 12.36 -2.55
N GLU A 70 -6.70 13.69 -2.78
CA GLU A 70 -7.93 14.47 -3.02
C GLU A 70 -8.62 14.00 -4.28
N GLY A 71 -9.95 13.88 -4.21
CA GLY A 71 -10.81 13.49 -5.33
C GLY A 71 -11.30 12.05 -5.25
N SER A 72 -12.49 11.83 -5.81
CA SER A 72 -13.15 10.53 -5.87
C SER A 72 -13.41 10.05 -7.31
N ASN A 73 -12.77 10.69 -8.28
CA ASN A 73 -12.88 10.35 -9.70
C ASN A 73 -12.07 9.09 -10.07
N GLN A 74 -12.29 8.56 -11.27
CA GLN A 74 -11.66 7.33 -11.76
C GLN A 74 -10.11 7.40 -11.81
N GLU A 75 -9.55 8.57 -12.05
CA GLU A 75 -8.09 8.77 -12.12
C GLU A 75 -7.46 8.56 -10.74
N VAL A 76 -8.01 9.19 -9.70
CA VAL A 76 -7.56 9.04 -8.31
C VAL A 76 -7.76 7.61 -7.82
N LEU A 77 -8.98 7.07 -7.99
CA LEU A 77 -9.32 5.74 -7.46
C LEU A 77 -8.58 4.60 -8.14
N LYS A 78 -7.92 4.84 -9.27
CA LYS A 78 -7.10 3.85 -9.97
C LYS A 78 -5.90 3.37 -9.12
N SER A 79 -5.35 4.26 -8.26
CA SER A 79 -4.13 3.99 -7.50
C SER A 79 -4.18 4.42 -6.03
N TYR A 80 -5.22 5.14 -5.61
CA TYR A 80 -5.33 5.72 -4.28
C TYR A 80 -6.68 5.42 -3.62
N VAL A 81 -6.72 5.59 -2.31
CA VAL A 81 -7.96 5.90 -1.60
C VAL A 81 -8.27 7.37 -1.89
N GLY A 82 -9.45 7.66 -2.43
CA GLY A 82 -9.88 9.02 -2.77
C GLY A 82 -10.59 9.67 -1.60
N HIS A 83 -10.24 10.91 -1.28
CA HIS A 83 -11.04 11.76 -0.40
C HIS A 83 -12.20 12.33 -1.21
N ILE A 84 -13.43 12.20 -0.68
CA ILE A 84 -14.62 12.73 -1.34
C ILE A 84 -14.68 14.23 -1.15
N GLU A 85 -14.66 14.97 -2.25
CA GLU A 85 -14.61 16.42 -2.30
C GLU A 85 -15.75 17.03 -1.46
N ASP A 86 -15.55 18.20 -0.93
CA ASP A 86 -16.50 18.94 -0.08
C ASP A 86 -16.84 18.28 1.27
N THR A 87 -16.15 17.21 1.64
CA THR A 87 -16.23 16.62 2.99
C THR A 87 -15.06 17.08 3.88
N ALA A 88 -15.09 16.78 5.18
CA ALA A 88 -14.05 17.19 6.11
C ALA A 88 -12.72 16.51 5.80
N ILE A 89 -11.61 17.24 5.95
CA ILE A 89 -10.25 16.68 5.82
C ILE A 89 -9.73 16.18 7.18
N TYR A 90 -10.19 16.72 8.29
CA TYR A 90 -9.70 16.36 9.63
C TYR A 90 -10.78 16.39 10.71
N ASP A 91 -11.34 17.56 11.01
CA ASP A 91 -12.44 17.70 11.98
C ASP A 91 -13.79 17.66 11.27
N GLY A 92 -14.70 16.81 11.76
CA GLY A 92 -15.99 16.56 11.14
C GLY A 92 -16.08 15.14 10.55
N ASN A 93 -16.77 14.96 9.44
CA ASN A 93 -16.94 13.68 8.77
C ASN A 93 -16.00 13.54 7.57
N VAL A 94 -14.89 12.86 7.76
CA VAL A 94 -13.93 12.56 6.68
C VAL A 94 -14.47 11.43 5.83
N CYS A 95 -14.77 11.68 4.55
CA CYS A 95 -15.34 10.66 3.67
C CYS A 95 -14.32 10.17 2.64
N LEU A 96 -14.12 8.86 2.57
CA LEU A 96 -13.15 8.21 1.72
C LEU A 96 -13.81 7.15 0.84
N ALA A 97 -13.35 7.06 -0.41
CA ALA A 97 -13.80 6.07 -1.38
C ALA A 97 -12.64 5.27 -1.95
N ALA A 98 -12.83 3.99 -2.23
CA ALA A 98 -11.89 3.18 -2.98
C ALA A 98 -12.61 2.01 -3.68
N HIS A 99 -11.95 1.43 -4.67
CA HIS A 99 -12.44 0.23 -5.34
C HIS A 99 -12.43 -0.99 -4.41
N ASN A 100 -13.38 -1.91 -4.64
CA ASN A 100 -13.44 -3.22 -3.97
C ASN A 100 -12.93 -4.37 -4.84
N ARG A 101 -12.58 -4.11 -6.11
CA ARG A 101 -12.09 -5.09 -7.09
C ARG A 101 -11.53 -4.40 -8.32
N GLY A 102 -10.81 -5.15 -9.12
CA GLY A 102 -10.37 -4.70 -10.45
C GLY A 102 -8.86 -4.63 -10.63
N ASN A 103 -8.11 -4.30 -9.59
CA ASN A 103 -6.65 -4.22 -9.60
C ASN A 103 -6.06 -4.42 -8.19
N GLU A 104 -4.76 -4.35 -8.07
CA GLU A 104 -4.00 -4.42 -6.82
C GLU A 104 -4.30 -3.27 -5.86
N TYR A 105 -4.79 -2.13 -6.35
CA TYR A 105 -5.18 -0.95 -5.58
C TYR A 105 -6.68 -0.96 -5.17
N SER A 106 -7.30 -2.14 -5.16
CA SER A 106 -8.67 -2.31 -4.66
C SER A 106 -8.69 -2.31 -3.13
N TYR A 107 -8.29 -1.17 -2.56
CA TYR A 107 -8.02 -1.01 -1.12
C TYR A 107 -9.21 -1.39 -0.24
N PHE A 108 -10.45 -1.21 -0.71
CA PHE A 108 -11.65 -1.54 0.06
C PHE A 108 -12.26 -2.90 -0.32
N ALA A 109 -11.44 -3.81 -0.91
CA ALA A 109 -11.88 -5.16 -1.27
C ALA A 109 -12.43 -5.97 -0.07
N ARG A 110 -11.86 -5.73 1.13
CA ARG A 110 -12.22 -6.44 2.36
C ARG A 110 -13.00 -5.59 3.37
N LEU A 111 -13.50 -4.41 2.94
CA LEU A 111 -14.22 -3.48 3.83
C LEU A 111 -15.46 -4.13 4.48
N ASN A 112 -16.09 -5.09 3.81
CA ASN A 112 -17.23 -5.86 4.32
C ASN A 112 -16.92 -6.77 5.53
N GLU A 113 -15.65 -6.96 5.86
CA GLU A 113 -15.23 -7.74 7.04
C GLU A 113 -15.27 -6.92 8.33
N LEU A 114 -15.38 -5.58 8.21
CA LEU A 114 -15.40 -4.68 9.35
C LEU A 114 -16.74 -4.79 10.11
N LYS A 115 -16.63 -4.77 11.42
CA LYS A 115 -17.73 -4.87 12.37
C LYS A 115 -17.61 -3.78 13.43
N LYS A 116 -18.71 -3.51 14.11
CA LYS A 116 -18.74 -2.60 15.25
C LYS A 116 -17.62 -2.91 16.24
N GLY A 117 -16.86 -1.88 16.61
CA GLY A 117 -15.73 -1.94 17.53
C GLY A 117 -14.35 -2.14 16.88
N ASP A 118 -14.27 -2.37 15.56
CA ASP A 118 -12.98 -2.46 14.86
C ASP A 118 -12.31 -1.09 14.75
N ASP A 119 -10.97 -1.09 14.73
CA ASP A 119 -10.17 0.12 14.73
C ASP A 119 -9.85 0.57 13.30
N ILE A 120 -9.93 1.89 13.09
CA ILE A 120 -9.45 2.59 11.90
C ILE A 120 -8.50 3.69 12.38
N VAL A 121 -7.34 3.80 11.73
CA VAL A 121 -6.37 4.89 11.96
C VAL A 121 -6.29 5.73 10.70
N TYR A 122 -6.47 7.02 10.85
CA TYR A 122 -6.33 8.02 9.80
C TYR A 122 -5.26 9.02 10.21
N GLU A 123 -4.33 9.30 9.31
CA GLU A 123 -3.20 10.18 9.52
C GLU A 123 -3.09 11.16 8.36
N ASN A 124 -2.88 12.45 8.70
CA ASN A 124 -2.60 13.50 7.72
C ASN A 124 -1.68 14.56 8.35
N THR A 125 -1.47 15.69 7.66
CA THR A 125 -0.61 16.78 8.12
C THR A 125 -1.09 17.46 9.39
N TYR A 126 -2.37 17.33 9.77
CA TYR A 126 -2.93 17.87 11.01
C TYR A 126 -2.74 16.94 12.21
N GLY A 127 -2.47 15.64 11.96
CA GLY A 127 -2.23 14.65 13.01
C GLY A 127 -2.84 13.29 12.72
N THR A 128 -2.86 12.46 13.76
CA THR A 128 -3.39 11.08 13.70
C THR A 128 -4.67 10.99 14.52
N LYS A 129 -5.73 10.47 13.92
CA LYS A 129 -6.99 10.15 14.61
C LYS A 129 -7.24 8.65 14.61
N ARG A 130 -7.85 8.18 15.69
CA ARG A 130 -8.28 6.79 15.84
C ARG A 130 -9.79 6.74 15.93
N TYR A 131 -10.38 5.80 15.22
CA TYR A 131 -11.83 5.65 15.14
C TYR A 131 -12.23 4.22 15.46
N LYS A 132 -13.43 4.06 16.03
CA LYS A 132 -14.09 2.77 16.20
C LYS A 132 -15.29 2.67 15.26
N VAL A 133 -15.35 1.58 14.51
CA VAL A 133 -16.50 1.29 13.64
C VAL A 133 -17.78 1.22 14.46
N GLU A 134 -18.79 1.96 14.04
CA GLU A 134 -20.13 1.93 14.61
C GLU A 134 -21.12 1.19 13.72
N THR A 135 -21.10 1.47 12.41
CA THR A 135 -22.03 0.88 11.45
C THR A 135 -21.30 0.38 10.21
N SER A 136 -21.83 -0.70 9.64
CA SER A 136 -21.43 -1.22 8.33
C SER A 136 -22.71 -1.69 7.63
N GLN A 137 -23.12 -0.97 6.58
CA GLN A 137 -24.41 -1.18 5.92
C GLN A 137 -24.36 -0.91 4.42
N ALA A 138 -25.30 -1.52 3.69
CA ALA A 138 -25.53 -1.20 2.30
C ALA A 138 -26.46 0.02 2.20
N ILE A 139 -26.09 0.98 1.38
CA ILE A 139 -26.87 2.18 1.05
C ILE A 139 -27.13 2.23 -0.45
N LEU A 140 -28.08 3.03 -0.91
CA LEU A 140 -28.25 3.35 -2.32
C LEU A 140 -27.09 4.23 -2.79
N GLU A 141 -26.68 4.09 -4.04
CA GLU A 141 -25.61 4.92 -4.62
C GLU A 141 -25.98 6.42 -4.71
N THR A 142 -27.27 6.73 -4.59
CA THR A 142 -27.82 8.09 -4.58
C THR A 142 -28.04 8.65 -3.17
N ASP A 143 -27.76 7.85 -2.14
CA ASP A 143 -27.92 8.28 -0.73
C ASP A 143 -26.64 8.92 -0.22
N TRP A 144 -26.64 10.24 -0.14
CA TRP A 144 -25.52 11.06 0.32
C TRP A 144 -25.63 11.48 1.79
N SER A 145 -26.71 11.06 2.49
CA SER A 145 -26.99 11.51 3.87
C SER A 145 -25.90 11.15 4.87
N LEU A 146 -25.18 10.05 4.64
CA LEU A 146 -24.08 9.61 5.50
C LEU A 146 -22.75 10.35 5.23
N LEU A 147 -22.68 11.19 4.19
CA LEU A 147 -21.51 12.00 3.85
C LEU A 147 -21.63 13.42 4.36
N GLU A 148 -22.80 13.82 4.84
CA GLU A 148 -23.00 15.15 5.41
C GLU A 148 -22.01 15.43 6.54
N ASN A 149 -21.65 16.70 6.66
CA ASN A 149 -20.76 17.14 7.72
C ASN A 149 -21.36 16.87 9.10
N SER A 150 -20.49 16.66 10.09
CA SER A 150 -20.88 16.31 11.44
C SER A 150 -20.10 17.15 12.45
N SER A 151 -20.77 17.51 13.57
CA SER A 151 -20.09 18.10 14.72
C SER A 151 -19.28 17.08 15.52
N GLU A 152 -19.55 15.79 15.32
CA GLU A 152 -18.72 14.71 15.84
C GLU A 152 -17.66 14.33 14.81
N ASN A 153 -16.46 14.02 15.24
CA ASN A 153 -15.42 13.53 14.37
C ASN A 153 -15.74 12.08 13.95
N LYS A 154 -15.97 11.91 12.65
CA LYS A 154 -16.31 10.63 12.01
C LYS A 154 -15.40 10.36 10.83
N ILE A 155 -15.29 9.10 10.47
CA ILE A 155 -14.76 8.69 9.18
C ILE A 155 -15.78 7.77 8.51
N THR A 156 -16.08 8.07 7.24
CA THR A 156 -17.04 7.33 6.41
C THR A 156 -16.29 6.72 5.23
N LEU A 157 -16.31 5.38 5.12
CA LEU A 157 -15.65 4.63 4.05
C LEU A 157 -16.68 4.06 3.11
N ILE A 158 -16.54 4.30 1.80
CA ILE A 158 -17.49 3.89 0.77
C ILE A 158 -16.83 3.08 -0.33
N THR A 159 -17.49 1.97 -0.71
CA THR A 159 -17.06 1.15 -1.84
C THR A 159 -18.25 0.52 -2.56
N CYS A 160 -18.02 0.01 -3.76
CA CYS A 160 -19.02 -0.75 -4.50
C CYS A 160 -19.34 -2.09 -3.83
N ILE A 161 -20.55 -2.62 -4.09
CA ILE A 161 -20.92 -3.98 -3.70
C ILE A 161 -20.94 -4.86 -4.96
N ALA A 162 -20.29 -6.01 -4.92
CA ALA A 162 -20.27 -6.95 -6.05
C ALA A 162 -21.70 -7.37 -6.42
N ASN A 163 -22.02 -7.32 -7.72
CA ASN A 163 -23.33 -7.67 -8.29
C ASN A 163 -24.51 -6.81 -7.80
N ARG A 164 -24.25 -5.65 -7.20
CA ARG A 164 -25.26 -4.67 -6.78
C ARG A 164 -24.87 -3.26 -7.26
N PRO A 165 -25.02 -2.95 -8.55
CA PRO A 165 -24.50 -1.70 -9.13
C PRO A 165 -25.07 -0.44 -8.48
N ASN A 166 -26.34 -0.48 -8.04
CA ASN A 166 -27.06 0.66 -7.44
C ASN A 166 -26.86 0.77 -5.92
N GLN A 167 -25.95 -0.03 -5.34
CA GLN A 167 -25.67 0.00 -3.90
C GLN A 167 -24.18 0.19 -3.62
N ARG A 168 -23.91 0.79 -2.48
CA ARG A 168 -22.58 0.96 -1.92
C ARG A 168 -22.53 0.37 -0.51
N LEU A 169 -21.39 -0.24 -0.17
CA LEU A 169 -21.09 -0.52 1.21
C LEU A 169 -20.58 0.77 1.85
N CYS A 170 -21.22 1.16 2.93
CA CYS A 170 -20.84 2.29 3.75
C CYS A 170 -20.48 1.82 5.16
N VAL A 171 -19.25 2.14 5.60
CA VAL A 171 -18.78 1.90 6.97
C VAL A 171 -18.54 3.25 7.61
N GLN A 172 -19.20 3.50 8.76
CA GLN A 172 -18.95 4.70 9.58
C GLN A 172 -18.30 4.33 10.90
N ALA A 173 -17.33 5.14 11.31
CA ALA A 173 -16.62 5.02 12.56
C ALA A 173 -16.51 6.40 13.24
N VAL A 174 -16.49 6.42 14.59
CA VAL A 174 -16.37 7.63 15.41
C VAL A 174 -15.01 7.69 16.10
N GLU A 175 -14.50 8.89 16.29
CA GLU A 175 -13.22 9.14 16.99
C GLU A 175 -13.32 8.69 18.44
N ILE A 176 -12.20 8.12 18.97
CA ILE A 176 -12.06 7.65 20.36
C ILE A 176 -10.93 8.35 21.10
#